data_b466f02320323a3104f703f7d8b39003
#
_entry.id   b466f02320323a3104f703f7d8b39003
#
_cell.length_a   1.000
_cell.length_b   1.000
_cell.length_c   1.000
_cell.angle_alpha   90.00
_cell.angle_beta   90.00
_cell.angle_gamma   90.00
#
_symmetry.space_group_name_H-M   'P 1'
#
loop_
_entity.id
_entity.type
_entity.pdbx_description
1 polymer ?
#
loop_
_entity_poly.entity_id
_entity_poly.type
_entity_poly.pdbx_seq_one_letter_code
_entity_poly.pdbx_strand_id
1 'polypeptide(L)'
;MDTNIRSHADLRGLRVAITGGTAGLGLALVREWHRRGARVAFIARGSAAVERVAAEHPGTIGIAGDVSKKEEIHPIALQVLGGLGGLDVLVNNASSLGPVPLAPLGDTECEDLELAIATNLVGPFRLAKTLLGALRASAAEGRGAVVLNVSSDAAVTPYPGWGAYGAAKAGLHHLGKIWNEELLAERVSFLSLDPGDMDTALHRAALPDADPATLKRPEDAARDLTRAIVAELGELAALRDKAVPA
;
A
#
# COMPACT_ATOMS: atom_id res chain seq x y z
N MET A 1 15.12 2.38 31.90
CA MET A 1 14.29 1.41 31.17
C MET A 1 14.06 2.01 29.80
N ASP A 2 14.85 1.57 28.83
CA ASP A 2 14.88 2.19 27.51
C ASP A 2 13.62 1.82 26.75
N THR A 3 12.65 2.73 26.72
CA THR A 3 11.62 2.76 25.69
C THR A 3 12.34 3.10 24.39
N ASN A 4 12.72 2.06 23.67
CA ASN A 4 13.37 2.13 22.37
C ASN A 4 12.40 2.74 21.36
N ILE A 5 12.23 4.06 21.38
CA ILE A 5 11.65 4.84 20.29
C ILE A 5 12.61 4.59 19.13
N ARG A 6 12.27 3.64 18.26
CA ARG A 6 13.02 3.37 17.04
C ARG A 6 13.29 4.72 16.38
N SER A 7 14.55 5.11 16.29
CA SER A 7 14.89 6.38 15.68
C SER A 7 14.22 6.41 14.31
N HIS A 8 13.63 7.53 13.90
CA HIS A 8 12.92 7.68 12.61
C HIS A 8 13.77 7.29 11.38
N ALA A 9 15.03 6.91 11.60
CA ALA A 9 15.99 6.53 10.58
C ALA A 9 16.09 5.03 10.27
N ASP A 10 15.73 4.12 11.19
CA ASP A 10 16.03 2.69 11.09
C ASP A 10 14.75 1.82 11.11
N LEU A 11 14.55 1.04 10.03
CA LEU A 11 13.44 0.10 9.88
C LEU A 11 13.91 -1.37 9.92
N ARG A 12 15.14 -1.63 10.42
CA ARG A 12 15.68 -2.99 10.50
C ARG A 12 14.74 -3.92 11.26
N GLY A 13 14.53 -5.10 10.66
CA GLY A 13 13.66 -6.13 11.21
C GLY A 13 12.18 -5.94 10.92
N LEU A 14 11.74 -4.84 10.30
CA LEU A 14 10.38 -4.71 9.77
C LEU A 14 10.26 -5.43 8.42
N ARG A 15 9.12 -6.12 8.26
CA ARG A 15 8.76 -6.90 7.08
C ARG A 15 7.63 -6.19 6.36
N VAL A 16 7.86 -5.70 5.15
CA VAL A 16 6.87 -4.95 4.39
C VAL A 16 6.61 -5.59 3.02
N ALA A 17 5.33 -5.65 2.63
CA ALA A 17 4.90 -5.98 1.29
C ALA A 17 4.25 -4.76 0.63
N ILE A 18 4.67 -4.44 -0.61
CA ILE A 18 4.24 -3.24 -1.35
C ILE A 18 3.70 -3.65 -2.72
N THR A 19 2.43 -3.36 -3.02
CA THR A 19 1.86 -3.61 -4.34
C THR A 19 2.15 -2.43 -5.29
N GLY A 20 2.36 -2.71 -6.59
CA GLY A 20 2.74 -1.69 -7.57
C GLY A 20 4.18 -1.17 -7.40
N GLY A 21 5.11 -2.02 -6.91
CA GLY A 21 6.44 -1.63 -6.47
C GLY A 21 7.47 -1.33 -7.57
N THR A 22 7.09 -1.33 -8.86
CA THR A 22 8.06 -1.16 -9.97
C THR A 22 8.09 0.23 -10.61
N ALA A 23 7.19 1.14 -10.19
CA ALA A 23 7.11 2.50 -10.73
C ALA A 23 6.53 3.48 -9.70
N GLY A 24 6.70 4.79 -9.97
CA GLY A 24 6.08 5.88 -9.21
C GLY A 24 6.26 5.78 -7.71
N LEU A 25 5.18 6.01 -6.95
CA LEU A 25 5.17 5.96 -5.48
C LEU A 25 5.59 4.58 -4.95
N GLY A 26 5.11 3.48 -5.57
CA GLY A 26 5.45 2.13 -5.12
C GLY A 26 6.95 1.85 -5.18
N LEU A 27 7.62 2.25 -6.26
CA LEU A 27 9.08 2.14 -6.38
C LEU A 27 9.80 3.04 -5.37
N ALA A 28 9.31 4.26 -5.17
CA ALA A 28 9.87 5.16 -4.17
C ALA A 28 9.76 4.58 -2.75
N LEU A 29 8.64 3.93 -2.42
CA LEU A 29 8.46 3.21 -1.16
C LEU A 29 9.42 2.02 -1.04
N VAL A 30 9.58 1.19 -2.09
CA VAL A 30 10.55 0.09 -2.10
C VAL A 30 11.95 0.60 -1.77
N ARG A 31 12.39 1.68 -2.44
CA ARG A 31 13.69 2.32 -2.21
C ARG A 31 13.84 2.86 -0.79
N GLU A 32 12.84 3.58 -0.28
CA GLU A 32 12.87 4.18 1.05
C GLU A 32 12.97 3.12 2.15
N TRP A 33 12.14 2.06 2.08
CA TRP A 33 12.14 1.00 3.08
C TRP A 33 13.41 0.15 3.01
N HIS A 34 13.86 -0.21 1.79
CA HIS A 34 15.11 -0.95 1.59
C HIS A 34 16.31 -0.18 2.12
N ARG A 35 16.45 1.12 1.76
CA ARG A 35 17.53 1.99 2.24
C ARG A 35 17.57 2.10 3.77
N ARG A 36 16.43 1.99 4.45
CA ARG A 36 16.31 2.03 5.91
C ARG A 36 16.41 0.65 6.57
N GLY A 37 16.77 -0.38 5.83
CA GLY A 37 17.10 -1.71 6.32
C GLY A 37 15.92 -2.64 6.57
N ALA A 38 14.70 -2.31 6.12
CA ALA A 38 13.56 -3.21 6.17
C ALA A 38 13.74 -4.40 5.21
N ARG A 39 13.08 -5.51 5.51
CA ARG A 39 12.88 -6.62 4.58
C ARG A 39 11.69 -6.28 3.69
N VAL A 40 11.93 -6.12 2.39
CA VAL A 40 10.93 -5.63 1.44
C VAL A 40 10.57 -6.72 0.45
N ALA A 41 9.28 -7.07 0.35
CA ALA A 41 8.69 -7.74 -0.79
C ALA A 41 7.89 -6.73 -1.61
N PHE A 42 7.97 -6.78 -2.93
CA PHE A 42 7.17 -5.92 -3.80
C PHE A 42 6.53 -6.72 -4.93
N ILE A 43 5.33 -6.33 -5.29
CA ILE A 43 4.49 -7.02 -6.26
C ILE A 43 4.22 -6.09 -7.44
N ALA A 44 4.36 -6.58 -8.67
CA ALA A 44 3.90 -5.90 -9.89
C ALA A 44 3.65 -6.90 -11.03
N ARG A 45 2.88 -6.48 -12.04
CA ARG A 45 2.45 -7.36 -13.14
C ARG A 45 3.56 -7.77 -14.10
N GLY A 46 4.48 -6.86 -14.41
CA GLY A 46 5.53 -7.06 -15.42
C GLY A 46 6.75 -7.77 -14.86
N SER A 47 6.99 -9.04 -15.19
CA SER A 47 8.13 -9.83 -14.71
C SER A 47 9.48 -9.15 -14.98
N ALA A 48 9.70 -8.64 -16.19
CA ALA A 48 10.94 -7.93 -16.55
C ALA A 48 11.19 -6.66 -15.68
N ALA A 49 10.13 -5.92 -15.35
CA ALA A 49 10.25 -4.76 -14.46
C ALA A 49 10.52 -5.19 -13.01
N VAL A 50 9.92 -6.30 -12.57
CA VAL A 50 10.16 -6.88 -11.25
C VAL A 50 11.60 -7.34 -11.12
N GLU A 51 12.11 -8.09 -12.09
CA GLU A 51 13.50 -8.57 -12.13
C GLU A 51 14.50 -7.42 -12.12
N ARG A 52 14.27 -6.38 -12.93
CA ARG A 52 15.11 -5.18 -12.96
C ARG A 52 15.17 -4.50 -11.59
N VAL A 53 14.03 -4.23 -10.96
CA VAL A 53 13.99 -3.55 -9.66
C VAL A 53 14.62 -4.40 -8.56
N ALA A 54 14.42 -5.73 -8.57
CA ALA A 54 15.07 -6.63 -7.64
C ALA A 54 16.60 -6.66 -7.81
N ALA A 55 17.09 -6.60 -9.05
CA ALA A 55 18.53 -6.51 -9.34
C ALA A 55 19.13 -5.16 -8.90
N GLU A 56 18.40 -4.05 -9.08
CA GLU A 56 18.81 -2.71 -8.62
C GLU A 56 18.83 -2.58 -7.09
N HIS A 57 18.04 -3.42 -6.38
CA HIS A 57 17.88 -3.38 -4.92
C HIS A 57 18.11 -4.78 -4.31
N PRO A 58 19.39 -5.26 -4.26
CA PRO A 58 19.71 -6.60 -3.75
C PRO A 58 19.18 -6.81 -2.32
N GLY A 59 18.59 -7.98 -2.09
CA GLY A 59 17.95 -8.32 -0.81
C GLY A 59 16.46 -7.99 -0.74
N THR A 60 15.89 -7.33 -1.76
CA THR A 60 14.43 -7.23 -1.91
C THR A 60 13.87 -8.47 -2.62
N ILE A 61 12.59 -8.73 -2.41
CA ILE A 61 11.87 -9.88 -2.97
C ILE A 61 10.89 -9.35 -4.02
N GLY A 62 11.23 -9.51 -5.29
CA GLY A 62 10.34 -9.15 -6.40
C GLY A 62 9.37 -10.29 -6.72
N ILE A 63 8.09 -9.99 -6.80
CA ILE A 63 7.02 -10.94 -7.08
C ILE A 63 6.23 -10.46 -8.31
N ALA A 64 6.27 -11.23 -9.40
CA ALA A 64 5.43 -10.99 -10.55
C ALA A 64 4.01 -11.50 -10.25
N GLY A 65 3.01 -10.61 -10.34
CA GLY A 65 1.62 -10.96 -10.09
C GLY A 65 0.66 -9.78 -10.22
N ASP A 66 -0.59 -10.09 -10.53
CA ASP A 66 -1.68 -9.13 -10.72
C ASP A 66 -2.69 -9.22 -9.57
N VAL A 67 -2.73 -8.20 -8.73
CA VAL A 67 -3.64 -8.14 -7.58
C VAL A 67 -5.11 -8.06 -7.96
N SER A 68 -5.45 -7.69 -9.20
CA SER A 68 -6.83 -7.68 -9.70
C SER A 68 -7.37 -9.09 -9.92
N LYS A 69 -6.49 -10.07 -10.15
CA LYS A 69 -6.84 -11.45 -10.45
C LYS A 69 -6.97 -12.29 -9.20
N LYS A 70 -8.15 -12.86 -9.00
CA LYS A 70 -8.48 -13.67 -7.83
C LYS A 70 -7.54 -14.87 -7.64
N GLU A 71 -7.21 -15.53 -8.72
CA GLU A 71 -6.37 -16.73 -8.76
C GLU A 71 -4.90 -16.45 -8.40
N GLU A 72 -4.43 -15.21 -8.56
CA GLU A 72 -3.05 -14.82 -8.27
C GLU A 72 -2.84 -14.41 -6.81
N ILE A 73 -3.90 -14.11 -6.05
CA ILE A 73 -3.80 -13.59 -4.67
C ILE A 73 -3.09 -14.57 -3.72
N HIS A 74 -3.48 -15.85 -3.71
CA HIS A 74 -2.85 -16.84 -2.85
C HIS A 74 -1.39 -17.12 -3.23
N PRO A 75 -1.03 -17.32 -4.52
CA PRO A 75 0.37 -17.40 -4.95
C PRO A 75 1.21 -16.20 -4.54
N ILE A 76 0.70 -14.98 -4.68
CA ILE A 76 1.37 -13.75 -4.23
C ILE A 76 1.61 -13.80 -2.71
N ALA A 77 0.57 -14.09 -1.93
CA ALA A 77 0.67 -14.13 -0.47
C ALA A 77 1.67 -15.18 0.02
N LEU A 78 1.70 -16.36 -0.60
CA LEU A 78 2.66 -17.42 -0.28
C LEU A 78 4.11 -16.97 -0.53
N GLN A 79 4.38 -16.30 -1.65
CA GLN A 79 5.70 -15.77 -1.97
C GLN A 79 6.11 -14.65 -1.00
N VAL A 80 5.18 -13.75 -0.64
CA VAL A 80 5.42 -12.71 0.37
C VAL A 80 5.83 -13.35 1.70
N LEU A 81 5.04 -14.29 2.22
CA LEU A 81 5.29 -14.91 3.52
C LEU A 81 6.53 -15.81 3.51
N GLY A 82 6.75 -16.58 2.44
CA GLY A 82 7.94 -17.43 2.29
C GLY A 82 9.22 -16.60 2.24
N GLY A 83 9.20 -15.46 1.53
CA GLY A 83 10.35 -14.59 1.41
C GLY A 83 10.60 -13.75 2.67
N LEU A 84 9.56 -13.20 3.31
CA LEU A 84 9.71 -12.34 4.49
C LEU A 84 9.74 -13.10 5.83
N GLY A 85 9.18 -14.30 5.91
CA GLY A 85 9.03 -15.05 7.15
C GLY A 85 8.00 -14.44 8.11
N GLY A 86 7.04 -13.68 7.60
CA GLY A 86 5.98 -12.97 8.31
C GLY A 86 5.72 -11.61 7.70
N LEU A 87 4.82 -10.81 8.31
CA LEU A 87 4.42 -9.52 7.73
C LEU A 87 4.05 -8.53 8.83
N ASP A 88 4.70 -7.37 8.86
CA ASP A 88 4.40 -6.27 9.79
C ASP A 88 3.60 -5.16 9.08
N VAL A 89 3.86 -4.95 7.78
CA VAL A 89 3.24 -3.87 7.00
C VAL A 89 2.82 -4.37 5.62
N LEU A 90 1.57 -4.10 5.24
CA LEU A 90 1.08 -4.24 3.87
C LEU A 90 0.76 -2.86 3.30
N VAL A 91 1.33 -2.53 2.12
CA VAL A 91 1.01 -1.30 1.39
C VAL A 91 0.25 -1.63 0.11
N ASN A 92 -1.04 -1.35 0.10
CA ASN A 92 -1.91 -1.42 -1.06
C ASN A 92 -1.74 -0.14 -1.90
N ASN A 93 -0.77 -0.16 -2.82
CA ASN A 93 -0.43 0.99 -3.67
C ASN A 93 -0.75 0.73 -5.16
N ALA A 94 -0.80 -0.52 -5.62
CA ALA A 94 -1.19 -0.83 -7.01
C ALA A 94 -2.52 -0.16 -7.36
N SER A 95 -2.58 0.48 -8.54
CA SER A 95 -3.74 1.29 -8.92
C SER A 95 -4.02 1.23 -10.43
N SER A 96 -5.27 1.46 -10.80
CA SER A 96 -5.78 1.66 -12.16
C SER A 96 -6.72 2.85 -12.17
N LEU A 97 -6.62 3.70 -13.19
CA LEU A 97 -7.54 4.83 -13.39
C LEU A 97 -8.92 4.38 -13.90
N GLY A 98 -8.99 3.18 -14.48
CA GLY A 98 -10.07 2.78 -15.38
C GLY A 98 -9.76 3.27 -16.80
N PRO A 99 -10.66 4.02 -17.46
CA PRO A 99 -10.43 4.53 -18.82
C PRO A 99 -9.27 5.54 -18.87
N VAL A 100 -8.49 5.48 -19.93
CA VAL A 100 -7.45 6.48 -20.25
C VAL A 100 -7.54 6.79 -21.75
N PRO A 101 -7.85 8.05 -22.12
CA PRO A 101 -8.09 9.21 -21.27
C PRO A 101 -9.30 9.06 -20.33
N LEU A 102 -9.32 9.85 -19.25
CA LEU A 102 -10.46 9.87 -18.32
C LEU A 102 -11.76 10.21 -19.06
N ALA A 103 -12.84 9.51 -18.76
CA ALA A 103 -14.14 9.66 -19.40
C ALA A 103 -15.26 9.90 -18.38
N PRO A 104 -16.29 10.70 -18.75
CA PRO A 104 -17.52 10.78 -17.96
C PRO A 104 -18.13 9.38 -17.75
N LEU A 105 -18.87 9.20 -16.64
CA LEU A 105 -19.47 7.90 -16.31
C LEU A 105 -20.41 7.36 -17.40
N GLY A 106 -21.09 8.25 -18.14
CA GLY A 106 -21.94 7.84 -19.25
C GLY A 106 -21.20 7.27 -20.44
N ASP A 107 -19.89 7.57 -20.55
CA ASP A 107 -19.01 7.16 -21.66
C ASP A 107 -17.95 6.14 -21.15
N THR A 108 -18.01 5.74 -19.89
CA THR A 108 -17.09 4.75 -19.31
C THR A 108 -17.60 3.35 -19.63
N GLU A 109 -16.75 2.51 -20.24
CA GLU A 109 -17.07 1.11 -20.48
C GLU A 109 -17.20 0.36 -19.15
N CYS A 110 -18.12 -0.61 -19.08
CA CYS A 110 -18.31 -1.42 -17.87
C CYS A 110 -17.03 -2.14 -17.45
N GLU A 111 -16.26 -2.63 -18.41
CA GLU A 111 -15.00 -3.34 -18.22
C GLU A 111 -13.92 -2.46 -17.58
N ASP A 112 -13.87 -1.16 -17.92
CA ASP A 112 -12.96 -0.20 -17.32
C ASP A 112 -13.31 0.07 -15.85
N LEU A 113 -14.61 0.21 -15.54
CA LEU A 113 -15.10 0.31 -14.17
C LEU A 113 -14.78 -0.96 -13.37
N GLU A 114 -15.05 -2.13 -13.93
CA GLU A 114 -14.76 -3.42 -13.31
C GLU A 114 -13.27 -3.59 -13.02
N LEU A 115 -12.39 -3.21 -13.97
CA LEU A 115 -10.95 -3.26 -13.80
C LEU A 115 -10.48 -2.31 -12.69
N ALA A 116 -11.01 -1.09 -12.65
CA ALA A 116 -10.70 -0.12 -11.59
C ALA A 116 -11.11 -0.66 -10.21
N ILE A 117 -12.31 -1.21 -10.08
CA ILE A 117 -12.81 -1.83 -8.85
C ILE A 117 -11.97 -3.07 -8.49
N ALA A 118 -11.68 -3.94 -9.45
CA ALA A 118 -10.87 -5.14 -9.20
C ALA A 118 -9.48 -4.78 -8.68
N THR A 119 -8.83 -3.76 -9.26
CA THR A 119 -7.46 -3.36 -8.90
C THR A 119 -7.42 -2.53 -7.61
N ASN A 120 -8.30 -1.54 -7.48
CA ASN A 120 -8.18 -0.53 -6.41
C ASN A 120 -8.97 -0.89 -5.14
N LEU A 121 -9.93 -1.82 -5.20
CA LEU A 121 -10.78 -2.18 -4.07
C LEU A 121 -10.72 -3.68 -3.75
N VAL A 122 -11.10 -4.53 -4.72
CA VAL A 122 -11.25 -5.97 -4.47
C VAL A 122 -9.91 -6.65 -4.28
N GLY A 123 -8.89 -6.28 -5.05
CA GLY A 123 -7.52 -6.77 -4.92
C GLY A 123 -6.91 -6.50 -3.54
N PRO A 124 -6.88 -5.23 -3.09
CA PRO A 124 -6.49 -4.86 -1.72
C PRO A 124 -7.23 -5.62 -0.63
N PHE A 125 -8.55 -5.76 -0.76
CA PHE A 125 -9.36 -6.55 0.18
C PHE A 125 -8.93 -8.01 0.23
N ARG A 126 -8.81 -8.66 -0.92
CA ARG A 126 -8.42 -10.08 -1.01
C ARG A 126 -7.02 -10.32 -0.44
N LEU A 127 -6.07 -9.45 -0.79
CA LEU A 127 -4.69 -9.58 -0.35
C LEU A 127 -4.58 -9.37 1.17
N ALA A 128 -5.19 -8.32 1.71
CA ALA A 128 -5.20 -8.06 3.14
C ALA A 128 -5.88 -9.20 3.91
N LYS A 129 -7.03 -9.70 3.43
CA LYS A 129 -7.72 -10.86 4.02
C LYS A 129 -6.85 -12.11 4.05
N THR A 130 -6.13 -12.39 2.95
CA THR A 130 -5.26 -13.58 2.84
C THR A 130 -4.04 -13.46 3.76
N LEU A 131 -3.51 -12.26 3.96
CA LEU A 131 -2.34 -11.98 4.81
C LEU A 131 -2.70 -11.66 6.27
N LEU A 132 -4.01 -11.59 6.62
CA LEU A 132 -4.46 -11.15 7.94
C LEU A 132 -3.90 -12.02 9.08
N GLY A 133 -3.78 -13.33 8.87
CA GLY A 133 -3.18 -14.23 9.87
C GLY A 133 -1.73 -13.87 10.21
N ALA A 134 -0.94 -13.47 9.21
CA ALA A 134 0.45 -13.05 9.42
C ALA A 134 0.54 -11.67 10.10
N LEU A 135 -0.35 -10.74 9.75
CA LEU A 135 -0.46 -9.44 10.42
C LEU A 135 -0.85 -9.59 11.90
N ARG A 136 -1.83 -10.45 12.20
CA ARG A 136 -2.21 -10.80 13.58
C ARG A 136 -1.06 -11.45 14.37
N ALA A 137 -0.31 -12.34 13.74
CA ALA A 137 0.86 -12.95 14.35
C ALA A 137 1.92 -11.90 14.72
N SER A 138 2.20 -10.97 13.82
CA SER A 138 3.10 -9.84 14.09
C SER A 138 2.61 -8.97 15.26
N ALA A 139 1.33 -8.66 15.29
CA ALA A 139 0.70 -7.92 16.40
C ALA A 139 0.80 -8.68 17.73
N ALA A 140 0.58 -9.99 17.72
CA ALA A 140 0.74 -10.85 18.89
C ALA A 140 2.19 -10.92 19.40
N GLU A 141 3.19 -10.86 18.51
CA GLU A 141 4.61 -10.74 18.85
C GLU A 141 4.97 -9.37 19.47
N GLY A 142 4.03 -8.46 19.57
CA GLY A 142 4.22 -7.12 20.15
C GLY A 142 4.78 -6.09 19.20
N ARG A 143 4.82 -6.37 17.89
CA ARG A 143 5.31 -5.45 16.86
C ARG A 143 4.25 -4.45 16.40
N GLY A 144 2.97 -4.77 16.58
CA GLY A 144 1.87 -4.16 15.86
C GLY A 144 1.86 -4.57 14.39
N ALA A 145 0.78 -4.30 13.69
CA ALA A 145 0.73 -4.46 12.24
C ALA A 145 -0.07 -3.34 11.59
N VAL A 146 0.35 -2.89 10.40
CA VAL A 146 -0.29 -1.80 9.67
C VAL A 146 -0.59 -2.21 8.23
N VAL A 147 -1.82 -1.97 7.80
CA VAL A 147 -2.21 -2.00 6.39
C VAL A 147 -2.42 -0.56 5.93
N LEU A 148 -1.58 -0.08 5.02
CA LEU A 148 -1.77 1.20 4.36
C LEU A 148 -2.50 1.01 3.04
N ASN A 149 -3.66 1.61 2.90
CA ASN A 149 -4.34 1.82 1.63
C ASN A 149 -3.95 3.20 1.08
N VAL A 150 -3.24 3.24 -0.04
CA VAL A 150 -2.95 4.51 -0.72
C VAL A 150 -4.26 5.03 -1.32
N SER A 151 -4.75 6.12 -0.74
CA SER A 151 -6.00 6.80 -1.10
C SER A 151 -5.76 7.91 -2.13
N SER A 152 -6.71 8.79 -2.28
CA SER A 152 -6.71 9.99 -3.10
C SER A 152 -7.79 10.92 -2.59
N ASP A 153 -7.68 12.20 -2.86
CA ASP A 153 -8.74 13.19 -2.68
C ASP A 153 -10.01 12.82 -3.47
N ALA A 154 -9.86 12.14 -4.64
CA ALA A 154 -10.98 11.58 -5.40
C ALA A 154 -11.81 10.52 -4.64
N ALA A 155 -11.33 10.03 -3.50
CA ALA A 155 -12.11 9.16 -2.62
C ALA A 155 -13.23 9.92 -1.87
N VAL A 156 -13.14 11.23 -1.75
CA VAL A 156 -14.08 12.09 -1.01
C VAL A 156 -14.65 13.22 -1.86
N THR A 157 -13.89 13.73 -2.84
CA THR A 157 -14.30 14.81 -3.73
C THR A 157 -14.73 14.25 -5.08
N PRO A 158 -15.97 14.52 -5.54
CA PRO A 158 -16.44 14.04 -6.83
C PRO A 158 -15.88 14.92 -7.96
N TYR A 159 -15.02 14.37 -8.78
CA TYR A 159 -14.49 15.03 -9.97
C TYR A 159 -15.11 14.43 -11.24
N PRO A 160 -15.61 15.26 -12.18
CA PRO A 160 -16.05 14.78 -13.50
C PRO A 160 -14.93 14.00 -14.21
N GLY A 161 -15.26 12.86 -14.82
CA GLY A 161 -14.30 11.99 -15.50
C GLY A 161 -13.57 11.00 -14.59
N TRP A 162 -13.60 11.15 -13.28
CA TRP A 162 -12.90 10.27 -12.32
C TRP A 162 -13.78 9.16 -11.74
N GLY A 163 -14.94 8.90 -12.34
CA GLY A 163 -15.97 8.04 -11.74
C GLY A 163 -15.50 6.63 -11.39
N ALA A 164 -14.83 5.93 -12.31
CA ALA A 164 -14.32 4.58 -12.06
C ALA A 164 -13.27 4.54 -10.94
N TYR A 165 -12.29 5.44 -11.00
CA TYR A 165 -11.23 5.56 -10.01
C TYR A 165 -11.76 6.03 -8.66
N GLY A 166 -12.51 7.14 -8.63
CA GLY A 166 -13.03 7.74 -7.40
C GLY A 166 -13.97 6.81 -6.64
N ALA A 167 -14.88 6.12 -7.33
CA ALA A 167 -15.76 5.13 -6.69
C ALA A 167 -14.97 3.99 -6.04
N ALA A 168 -13.96 3.46 -6.74
CA ALA A 168 -13.11 2.40 -6.20
C ALA A 168 -12.28 2.87 -4.99
N LYS A 169 -11.71 4.09 -5.04
CA LYS A 169 -10.95 4.68 -3.92
C LYS A 169 -11.84 5.03 -2.73
N ALA A 170 -13.05 5.54 -2.96
CA ALA A 170 -14.04 5.76 -1.91
C ALA A 170 -14.43 4.46 -1.20
N GLY A 171 -14.67 3.40 -1.97
CA GLY A 171 -14.94 2.07 -1.44
C GLY A 171 -13.79 1.54 -0.59
N LEU A 172 -12.54 1.64 -1.07
CA LEU A 172 -11.36 1.20 -0.33
C LEU A 172 -11.16 2.02 0.96
N HIS A 173 -11.36 3.34 0.88
CA HIS A 173 -11.24 4.23 2.04
C HIS A 173 -12.25 3.85 3.13
N HIS A 174 -13.52 3.63 2.77
CA HIS A 174 -14.55 3.23 3.72
C HIS A 174 -14.32 1.83 4.29
N LEU A 175 -13.93 0.87 3.42
CA LEU A 175 -13.58 -0.49 3.83
C LEU A 175 -12.42 -0.50 4.83
N GLY A 176 -11.40 0.34 4.60
CA GLY A 176 -10.27 0.49 5.52
C GLY A 176 -10.71 0.98 6.91
N LYS A 177 -11.65 1.93 6.98
CA LYS A 177 -12.21 2.39 8.26
C LYS A 177 -12.94 1.26 9.01
N ILE A 178 -13.76 0.49 8.31
CA ILE A 178 -14.48 -0.65 8.92
C ILE A 178 -13.48 -1.66 9.50
N TRP A 179 -12.48 -2.04 8.72
CA TRP A 179 -11.47 -2.99 9.21
C TRP A 179 -10.63 -2.44 10.37
N ASN A 180 -10.36 -1.13 10.38
CA ASN A 180 -9.69 -0.51 11.53
C ASN A 180 -10.51 -0.66 12.81
N GLU A 181 -11.82 -0.36 12.77
CA GLU A 181 -12.71 -0.56 13.91
C GLU A 181 -12.77 -2.03 14.38
N GLU A 182 -12.77 -2.98 13.43
CA GLU A 182 -12.83 -4.41 13.73
C GLU A 182 -11.54 -4.97 14.35
N LEU A 183 -10.37 -4.42 13.99
CA LEU A 183 -9.07 -5.05 14.23
C LEU A 183 -8.13 -4.26 15.15
N LEU A 184 -8.45 -3.01 15.47
CA LEU A 184 -7.58 -2.15 16.28
C LEU A 184 -7.32 -2.74 17.68
N ALA A 185 -8.33 -3.38 18.27
CA ALA A 185 -8.17 -4.10 19.55
C ALA A 185 -7.17 -5.27 19.47
N GLU A 186 -6.97 -5.83 18.28
CA GLU A 186 -5.97 -6.85 18.00
C GLU A 186 -4.60 -6.23 17.63
N ARG A 187 -4.46 -4.91 17.67
CA ARG A 187 -3.27 -4.12 17.28
C ARG A 187 -2.90 -4.31 15.81
N VAL A 188 -3.90 -4.46 14.95
CA VAL A 188 -3.81 -4.39 13.50
C VAL A 188 -4.56 -3.14 13.06
N SER A 189 -3.85 -2.15 12.55
CA SER A 189 -4.42 -0.87 12.11
C SER A 189 -4.51 -0.80 10.59
N PHE A 190 -5.58 -0.14 10.11
CA PHE A 190 -5.80 0.16 8.70
C PHE A 190 -5.78 1.67 8.49
N LEU A 191 -4.76 2.15 7.79
CA LEU A 191 -4.62 3.55 7.39
C LEU A 191 -5.10 3.73 5.95
N SER A 192 -5.79 4.83 5.66
CA SER A 192 -6.12 5.25 4.30
C SER A 192 -5.64 6.68 4.13
N LEU A 193 -4.50 6.85 3.45
CA LEU A 193 -3.81 8.13 3.32
C LEU A 193 -3.68 8.54 1.86
N ASP A 194 -3.97 9.82 1.60
CA ASP A 194 -3.73 10.47 0.33
C ASP A 194 -2.28 10.99 0.29
N PRO A 195 -1.44 10.55 -0.67
CA PRO A 195 -0.08 11.05 -0.82
C PRO A 195 0.01 12.44 -1.46
N GLY A 196 -1.11 12.97 -2.00
CA GLY A 196 -1.18 14.16 -2.84
C GLY A 196 -0.79 13.89 -4.29
N ASP A 197 -0.93 14.93 -5.14
CA ASP A 197 -0.59 14.86 -6.55
C ASP A 197 0.92 14.71 -6.75
N MET A 198 1.31 13.69 -7.52
CA MET A 198 2.72 13.33 -7.69
C MET A 198 3.11 13.26 -9.17
N ASP A 199 4.34 13.63 -9.49
CA ASP A 199 4.90 13.42 -10.82
C ASP A 199 5.14 11.93 -11.09
N THR A 200 4.11 11.26 -11.57
CA THR A 200 4.11 9.83 -11.90
C THR A 200 3.48 9.58 -13.27
N ALA A 201 3.77 8.41 -13.85
CA ALA A 201 3.13 8.00 -15.10
C ALA A 201 1.60 7.91 -14.96
N LEU A 202 1.10 7.49 -13.78
CA LEU A 202 -0.34 7.43 -13.49
C LEU A 202 -0.97 8.83 -13.53
N HIS A 203 -0.33 9.81 -12.88
CA HIS A 203 -0.83 11.19 -12.85
C HIS A 203 -0.78 11.82 -14.26
N ARG A 204 0.32 11.64 -14.99
CA ARG A 204 0.43 12.13 -16.37
C ARG A 204 -0.59 11.52 -17.33
N ALA A 205 -0.96 10.25 -17.10
CA ALA A 205 -2.01 9.60 -17.89
C ALA A 205 -3.41 10.18 -17.57
N ALA A 206 -3.66 10.57 -16.33
CA ALA A 206 -4.91 11.19 -15.90
C ALA A 206 -5.01 12.66 -16.33
N LEU A 207 -3.93 13.42 -16.16
CA LEU A 207 -3.84 14.87 -16.36
C LEU A 207 -2.59 15.21 -17.19
N PRO A 208 -2.63 15.02 -18.54
CA PRO A 208 -1.45 15.21 -19.40
C PRO A 208 -0.92 16.65 -19.40
N ASP A 209 -1.80 17.62 -19.16
CA ASP A 209 -1.49 19.07 -19.21
C ASP A 209 -1.06 19.63 -17.84
N ALA A 210 -0.97 18.80 -16.79
CA ALA A 210 -0.54 19.26 -15.49
C ALA A 210 0.93 19.70 -15.50
N ASP A 211 1.22 20.85 -14.87
CA ASP A 211 2.60 21.32 -14.72
C ASP A 211 3.38 20.44 -13.73
N PRO A 212 4.41 19.68 -14.17
CA PRO A 212 5.19 18.83 -13.28
C PRO A 212 5.86 19.58 -12.13
N ALA A 213 6.12 20.89 -12.28
CA ALA A 213 6.75 21.70 -11.24
C ALA A 213 5.84 21.90 -10.01
N THR A 214 4.53 21.74 -10.16
CA THR A 214 3.55 21.84 -9.07
C THR A 214 3.34 20.51 -8.33
N LEU A 215 3.85 19.42 -8.89
CA LEU A 215 3.62 18.08 -8.38
C LEU A 215 4.66 17.69 -7.35
N LYS A 216 4.22 16.94 -6.34
CA LYS A 216 5.10 16.35 -5.33
C LYS A 216 5.98 15.26 -5.95
N ARG A 217 7.20 15.15 -5.50
CA ARG A 217 8.06 14.04 -5.92
C ARG A 217 7.59 12.75 -5.23
N PRO A 218 7.58 11.61 -5.93
CA PRO A 218 7.21 10.31 -5.33
C PRO A 218 8.04 9.95 -4.10
N GLU A 219 9.32 10.35 -4.06
CA GLU A 219 10.20 10.11 -2.92
C GLU A 219 9.79 10.90 -1.67
N ASP A 220 9.26 12.13 -1.84
CA ASP A 220 8.77 12.92 -0.72
C ASP A 220 7.49 12.31 -0.15
N ALA A 221 6.56 11.92 -1.02
CA ALA A 221 5.35 11.20 -0.63
C ALA A 221 5.67 9.87 0.07
N ALA A 222 6.64 9.11 -0.44
CA ALA A 222 7.08 7.86 0.17
C ALA A 222 7.64 8.08 1.58
N ARG A 223 8.41 9.15 1.81
CA ARG A 223 8.90 9.50 3.16
C ARG A 223 7.76 9.87 4.11
N ASP A 224 6.77 10.63 3.62
CA ASP A 224 5.62 11.05 4.45
C ASP A 224 4.78 9.84 4.86
N LEU A 225 4.43 8.96 3.91
CA LEU A 225 3.69 7.73 4.19
C LEU A 225 4.48 6.79 5.12
N THR A 226 5.79 6.66 4.91
CA THR A 226 6.64 5.85 5.79
C THR A 226 6.63 6.39 7.22
N ARG A 227 6.70 7.72 7.41
CA ARG A 227 6.59 8.34 8.74
C ARG A 227 5.26 8.04 9.42
N ALA A 228 4.15 8.12 8.68
CA ALA A 228 2.83 7.80 9.21
C ALA A 228 2.73 6.33 9.65
N ILE A 229 3.20 5.40 8.83
CA ILE A 229 3.21 3.96 9.18
C ILE A 229 4.06 3.71 10.44
N VAL A 230 5.25 4.31 10.53
CA VAL A 230 6.15 4.12 11.68
C VAL A 230 5.56 4.72 12.96
N ALA A 231 4.90 5.86 12.88
CA ALA A 231 4.20 6.47 13.99
C ALA A 231 3.09 5.55 14.51
N GLU A 232 2.25 5.03 13.61
CA GLU A 232 1.17 4.10 13.93
C GLU A 232 1.69 2.81 14.59
N LEU A 233 2.75 2.20 14.03
CA LEU A 233 3.40 1.04 14.65
C LEU A 233 3.89 1.35 16.08
N GLY A 234 4.40 2.56 16.32
CA GLY A 234 4.80 3.01 17.65
C GLY A 234 3.63 3.14 18.63
N GLU A 235 2.51 3.66 18.17
CA GLU A 235 1.28 3.75 18.96
C GLU A 235 0.71 2.36 19.32
N LEU A 236 0.66 1.45 18.33
CA LEU A 236 0.22 0.06 18.55
C LEU A 236 1.11 -0.71 19.53
N ALA A 237 2.43 -0.47 19.48
CA ALA A 237 3.36 -1.07 20.44
C ALA A 237 3.13 -0.52 21.86
N ALA A 238 2.87 0.78 22.01
CA ALA A 238 2.61 1.40 23.32
C ALA A 238 1.28 0.92 23.95
N LEU A 239 0.30 0.50 23.17
CA LEU A 239 -0.95 -0.10 23.67
C LEU A 239 -0.72 -1.43 24.42
N ARG A 240 0.33 -2.18 24.06
CA ARG A 240 0.70 -3.43 24.75
C ARG A 240 1.07 -3.16 26.21
N ASP A 241 1.86 -2.14 26.46
CA ASP A 241 2.41 -1.85 27.79
C ASP A 241 1.33 -1.35 28.77
N LYS A 242 0.20 -0.86 28.25
CA LYS A 242 -0.97 -0.42 29.04
C LYS A 242 -1.95 -1.56 29.37
N ALA A 243 -1.90 -2.69 28.63
CA ALA A 243 -2.84 -3.80 28.75
C ALA A 243 -2.37 -4.92 29.70
N VAL A 244 -1.18 -4.79 30.33
CA VAL A 244 -0.68 -5.72 31.36
C VAL A 244 -0.91 -5.07 32.72
N PRO A 245 -2.01 -5.40 33.44
CA PRO A 245 -2.10 -5.05 34.88
C PRO A 245 -1.03 -5.83 35.65
N ALA A 246 -0.40 -5.17 36.59
CA ALA A 246 0.58 -5.74 37.52
C ALA A 246 -0.06 -6.84 38.41
#